data_9665042a842cd41620f5d19aaef2d945
#
_entry.id   9665042a842cd41620f5d19aaef2d945
#
_cell.length_a   1.000
_cell.length_b   1.000
_cell.length_c   1.000
_cell.angle_alpha   90.00
_cell.angle_beta   90.00
_cell.angle_gamma   90.00
#
_symmetry.space_group_name_H-M   'P 1'
#
loop_
_entity.id
_entity.type
_entity.pdbx_description
1 polymer ?
#
loop_
_entity_poly.entity_id
_entity_poly.type
_entity_poly.pdbx_seq_one_letter_code
_entity_poly.pdbx_strand_id
1 'polypeptide(L)'
;MVNGFGTIGKRVAEAVQKQEDMKLYGISDVSKGPEMETLLSPKGELHKVDVYASNKEGAEKLRKDNVDIEGTLEEHSDEIDIVVDSTPSGVDKSNKENIYKPNNLKAVFQGGAPDDIADVKFNADANYQEANGENYVKVVSCNTTSLSRTMNTLEENFGVDEVVANLVRRGGDIPQDGRGPINSIIPVTDVPSHHGPDVKAVMPELDIKTLAVKVPVTYGHVHMVNAELEQDVNEEEIIEAFDKNPRINLIEAEKGFDSTSKVHEMMRDLGRKRSDMQETGVWKETITVEDGTCYWIHMVHQESIVTPDTIDAIRSMLGDESKQRSMEKTNNALRIN
;
A
#
# COMPACT_ATOMS: atom_id res chain seq x y z
N MET A 1 -2.45 4.98 -16.47
CA MET A 1 -1.96 3.65 -16.89
C MET A 1 -1.41 2.89 -15.70
N VAL A 2 -1.68 1.59 -15.59
CA VAL A 2 -1.05 0.73 -14.56
C VAL A 2 -0.10 -0.24 -15.26
N ASN A 3 1.20 -0.16 -14.95
CA ASN A 3 2.25 -1.00 -15.50
C ASN A 3 2.66 -2.08 -14.49
N GLY A 4 2.59 -3.38 -14.90
CA GLY A 4 2.72 -4.53 -14.01
C GLY A 4 1.38 -4.96 -13.40
N PHE A 5 0.68 -5.89 -14.05
CA PHE A 5 -0.67 -6.33 -13.66
C PHE A 5 -0.65 -7.56 -12.75
N GLY A 6 0.20 -7.48 -11.71
CA GLY A 6 0.30 -8.49 -10.65
C GLY A 6 -0.58 -8.19 -9.42
N THR A 7 -0.13 -8.66 -8.25
CA THR A 7 -0.85 -8.58 -6.98
C THR A 7 -1.28 -7.15 -6.59
N ILE A 8 -0.40 -6.18 -6.74
CA ILE A 8 -0.69 -4.76 -6.43
C ILE A 8 -1.37 -4.08 -7.63
N GLY A 9 -0.82 -4.23 -8.84
CA GLY A 9 -1.32 -3.53 -10.03
C GLY A 9 -2.80 -3.79 -10.31
N LYS A 10 -3.29 -5.02 -10.16
CA LYS A 10 -4.72 -5.33 -10.32
C LYS A 10 -5.61 -4.57 -9.33
N ARG A 11 -5.15 -4.39 -8.06
CA ARG A 11 -5.88 -3.64 -7.04
C ARG A 11 -5.90 -2.15 -7.34
N VAL A 12 -4.77 -1.63 -7.79
CA VAL A 12 -4.67 -0.22 -8.21
C VAL A 12 -5.56 0.04 -9.43
N ALA A 13 -5.54 -0.83 -10.45
CA ALA A 13 -6.39 -0.69 -11.62
C ALA A 13 -7.88 -0.67 -11.25
N GLU A 14 -8.34 -1.60 -10.39
CA GLU A 14 -9.70 -1.62 -9.87
C GLU A 14 -10.02 -0.36 -9.03
N ALA A 15 -9.05 0.14 -8.26
CA ALA A 15 -9.23 1.34 -7.45
C ALA A 15 -9.33 2.61 -8.29
N VAL A 16 -8.50 2.77 -9.32
CA VAL A 16 -8.58 3.88 -10.28
C VAL A 16 -9.92 3.89 -10.99
N GLN A 17 -10.41 2.72 -11.42
CA GLN A 17 -11.70 2.61 -12.14
C GLN A 17 -12.89 3.06 -11.27
N LYS A 18 -12.76 3.00 -9.94
CA LYS A 18 -13.81 3.43 -9.01
C LYS A 18 -13.81 4.93 -8.73
N GLN A 19 -12.75 5.65 -9.11
CA GLN A 19 -12.68 7.10 -8.88
C GLN A 19 -13.47 7.86 -9.95
N GLU A 20 -14.31 8.83 -9.53
CA GLU A 20 -15.10 9.65 -10.44
C GLU A 20 -14.26 10.67 -11.21
N ASP A 21 -13.10 11.05 -10.65
CA ASP A 21 -12.19 12.05 -11.19
C ASP A 21 -10.96 11.45 -11.90
N MET A 22 -10.93 10.14 -12.11
CA MET A 22 -9.85 9.43 -12.80
C MET A 22 -10.38 8.53 -13.90
N LYS A 23 -9.59 8.35 -14.95
CA LYS A 23 -9.83 7.37 -15.99
C LYS A 23 -8.70 6.36 -16.01
N LEU A 24 -9.02 5.08 -15.83
CA LEU A 24 -8.05 4.02 -16.12
C LEU A 24 -7.85 3.96 -17.64
N TYR A 25 -6.71 4.49 -18.11
CA TYR A 25 -6.38 4.47 -19.53
C TYR A 25 -6.21 3.03 -20.04
N GLY A 26 -5.51 2.20 -19.26
CA GLY A 26 -5.31 0.79 -19.55
C GLY A 26 -4.36 0.15 -18.55
N ILE A 27 -4.09 -1.13 -18.79
CA ILE A 27 -3.08 -1.88 -18.06
C ILE A 27 -1.96 -2.30 -19.03
N SER A 28 -0.72 -2.40 -18.52
CA SER A 28 0.40 -2.92 -19.32
C SER A 28 1.16 -4.00 -18.55
N ASP A 29 1.65 -5.00 -19.28
CA ASP A 29 2.51 -6.06 -18.75
C ASP A 29 3.43 -6.61 -19.85
N VAL A 30 4.38 -7.48 -19.50
CA VAL A 30 5.27 -8.18 -20.42
C VAL A 30 4.82 -9.60 -20.73
N SER A 31 3.79 -10.11 -20.03
CA SER A 31 3.30 -11.48 -20.19
C SER A 31 1.89 -11.65 -19.68
N LYS A 32 1.19 -12.63 -20.22
CA LYS A 32 -0.13 -13.04 -19.77
C LYS A 32 -0.04 -13.82 -18.46
N GLY A 33 -0.61 -13.26 -17.39
CA GLY A 33 -0.70 -13.90 -16.08
C GLY A 33 -2.12 -14.37 -15.73
N PRO A 34 -2.30 -15.11 -14.64
CA PRO A 34 -3.61 -15.54 -14.15
C PRO A 34 -4.56 -14.36 -13.88
N GLU A 35 -4.02 -13.21 -13.52
CA GLU A 35 -4.78 -11.98 -13.30
C GLU A 35 -5.45 -11.50 -14.58
N MET A 36 -4.73 -11.49 -15.69
CA MET A 36 -5.30 -11.12 -17.02
C MET A 36 -6.38 -12.11 -17.43
N GLU A 37 -6.13 -13.42 -17.30
CA GLU A 37 -7.12 -14.46 -17.63
C GLU A 37 -8.42 -14.29 -16.85
N THR A 38 -8.33 -13.86 -15.60
CA THR A 38 -9.49 -13.76 -14.72
C THR A 38 -10.20 -12.41 -14.86
N LEU A 39 -9.47 -11.30 -14.70
CA LEU A 39 -10.06 -9.96 -14.56
C LEU A 39 -10.45 -9.32 -15.89
N LEU A 40 -9.75 -9.67 -16.98
CA LEU A 40 -10.09 -9.21 -18.34
C LEU A 40 -11.05 -10.15 -19.06
N SER A 41 -11.39 -11.30 -18.47
CA SER A 41 -12.43 -12.18 -19.02
C SER A 41 -13.79 -11.48 -19.02
N PRO A 42 -14.77 -11.96 -19.83
CA PRO A 42 -16.12 -11.37 -19.86
C PRO A 42 -16.85 -11.32 -18.51
N LYS A 43 -16.39 -12.09 -17.52
CA LYS A 43 -16.89 -12.09 -16.14
C LYS A 43 -16.07 -11.24 -15.19
N GLY A 44 -14.93 -10.74 -15.62
CA GLY A 44 -14.03 -9.93 -14.82
C GLY A 44 -14.47 -8.46 -14.77
N GLU A 45 -14.13 -7.77 -13.69
CA GLU A 45 -14.49 -6.35 -13.53
C GLU A 45 -13.78 -5.43 -14.52
N LEU A 46 -12.60 -5.82 -15.01
CA LEU A 46 -11.78 -5.06 -15.94
C LEU A 46 -11.91 -5.53 -17.39
N HIS A 47 -12.99 -6.24 -17.74
CA HIS A 47 -13.18 -6.86 -19.06
C HIS A 47 -13.24 -5.89 -20.25
N LYS A 48 -13.38 -4.60 -20.00
CA LYS A 48 -13.40 -3.53 -21.02
C LYS A 48 -12.17 -2.64 -20.98
N VAL A 49 -11.19 -2.99 -20.17
CA VAL A 49 -9.96 -2.22 -20.04
C VAL A 49 -8.99 -2.63 -21.14
N ASP A 50 -8.45 -1.64 -21.83
CA ASP A 50 -7.48 -1.84 -22.89
C ASP A 50 -6.17 -2.39 -22.32
N VAL A 51 -5.54 -3.29 -23.08
CA VAL A 51 -4.30 -3.96 -22.73
C VAL A 51 -3.18 -3.43 -23.61
N TYR A 52 -2.08 -3.10 -22.96
CA TYR A 52 -0.85 -2.65 -23.61
C TYR A 52 0.31 -3.58 -23.23
N ALA A 53 1.35 -3.54 -23.99
CA ALA A 53 2.61 -4.16 -23.60
C ALA A 53 3.50 -3.14 -22.89
N SER A 54 4.22 -3.54 -21.84
CA SER A 54 5.17 -2.65 -21.16
C SER A 54 6.35 -2.26 -22.07
N ASN A 55 6.69 -3.13 -23.04
CA ASN A 55 7.77 -2.90 -24.03
C ASN A 55 7.57 -3.78 -25.26
N LYS A 56 8.45 -3.62 -26.26
CA LYS A 56 8.39 -4.34 -27.55
C LYS A 56 8.49 -5.86 -27.40
N GLU A 57 9.37 -6.35 -26.53
CA GLU A 57 9.51 -7.79 -26.26
C GLU A 57 8.23 -8.37 -25.63
N GLY A 58 7.66 -7.65 -24.67
CA GLY A 58 6.35 -7.98 -24.09
C GLY A 58 5.24 -8.01 -25.13
N ALA A 59 5.25 -7.09 -26.11
CA ALA A 59 4.25 -7.06 -27.17
C ALA A 59 4.29 -8.32 -28.04
N GLU A 60 5.48 -8.78 -28.40
CA GLU A 60 5.64 -10.03 -29.17
C GLU A 60 5.12 -11.24 -28.39
N LYS A 61 5.42 -11.28 -27.10
CA LYS A 61 5.01 -12.37 -26.21
C LYS A 61 3.50 -12.40 -25.97
N LEU A 62 2.89 -11.25 -25.67
CA LEU A 62 1.45 -11.14 -25.45
C LEU A 62 0.66 -11.52 -26.71
N ARG A 63 1.09 -11.05 -27.90
CA ARG A 63 0.46 -11.44 -29.18
C ARG A 63 0.57 -12.94 -29.46
N LYS A 64 1.74 -13.56 -29.11
CA LYS A 64 1.92 -15.01 -29.23
C LYS A 64 0.99 -15.79 -28.30
N ASP A 65 0.68 -15.23 -27.13
CA ASP A 65 -0.25 -15.78 -26.16
C ASP A 65 -1.73 -15.42 -26.47
N ASN A 66 -2.01 -14.90 -27.69
CA ASN A 66 -3.31 -14.47 -28.16
C ASN A 66 -3.99 -13.41 -27.27
N VAL A 67 -3.22 -12.49 -26.71
CA VAL A 67 -3.73 -11.30 -26.06
C VAL A 67 -3.84 -10.20 -27.10
N ASP A 68 -5.03 -9.62 -27.23
CA ASP A 68 -5.25 -8.42 -28.01
C ASP A 68 -4.67 -7.22 -27.26
N ILE A 69 -3.77 -6.49 -27.89
CA ILE A 69 -3.09 -5.34 -27.32
C ILE A 69 -3.18 -4.14 -28.26
N GLU A 70 -3.42 -2.96 -27.71
CA GLU A 70 -3.50 -1.70 -28.45
C GLU A 70 -2.14 -1.18 -28.93
N GLY A 71 -1.06 -1.60 -28.27
CA GLY A 71 0.31 -1.18 -28.56
C GLY A 71 1.24 -1.35 -27.39
N THR A 72 2.32 -0.58 -27.35
CA THR A 72 3.21 -0.50 -26.17
C THR A 72 2.91 0.74 -25.35
N LEU A 73 3.27 0.74 -24.05
CA LEU A 73 3.16 1.89 -23.18
C LEU A 73 3.89 3.12 -23.77
N GLU A 74 5.05 2.91 -24.36
CA GLU A 74 5.84 3.97 -24.98
C GLU A 74 5.11 4.62 -26.17
N GLU A 75 4.45 3.84 -27.02
CA GLU A 75 3.71 4.33 -28.19
C GLU A 75 2.50 5.21 -27.81
N HIS A 76 1.98 5.09 -26.59
CA HIS A 76 0.84 5.83 -26.08
C HIS A 76 1.19 6.83 -24.97
N SER A 77 2.48 7.11 -24.79
CA SER A 77 2.97 7.95 -23.69
C SER A 77 2.36 9.36 -23.69
N ASP A 78 2.09 9.94 -24.84
CA ASP A 78 1.51 11.29 -24.99
C ASP A 78 0.02 11.37 -24.55
N GLU A 79 -0.64 10.22 -24.37
CA GLU A 79 -2.04 10.13 -23.95
C GLU A 79 -2.21 9.81 -22.46
N ILE A 80 -1.09 9.60 -21.76
CA ILE A 80 -1.06 9.16 -20.35
C ILE A 80 -0.55 10.27 -19.46
N ASP A 81 -1.36 10.72 -18.51
CA ASP A 81 -0.94 11.74 -17.54
C ASP A 81 0.05 11.17 -16.51
N ILE A 82 -0.16 9.91 -16.07
CA ILE A 82 0.64 9.26 -15.04
C ILE A 82 0.61 7.74 -15.16
N VAL A 83 1.74 7.12 -14.83
CA VAL A 83 1.87 5.66 -14.73
C VAL A 83 1.97 5.25 -13.26
N VAL A 84 1.22 4.24 -12.85
CA VAL A 84 1.50 3.52 -11.61
C VAL A 84 2.35 2.29 -11.96
N ASP A 85 3.61 2.29 -11.53
CA ASP A 85 4.53 1.19 -11.77
C ASP A 85 4.48 0.20 -10.59
N SER A 86 3.95 -0.98 -10.87
CA SER A 86 3.84 -2.12 -9.95
C SER A 86 4.69 -3.30 -10.41
N THR A 87 5.71 -3.04 -11.23
CA THR A 87 6.63 -4.05 -11.74
C THR A 87 7.63 -4.50 -10.65
N PRO A 88 8.31 -5.65 -10.82
CA PRO A 88 9.31 -6.10 -9.87
C PRO A 88 10.48 -5.13 -9.72
N SER A 89 11.06 -5.11 -8.51
CA SER A 89 12.26 -4.29 -8.22
C SER A 89 13.38 -4.50 -9.23
N GLY A 90 13.92 -3.38 -9.71
CA GLY A 90 14.93 -3.32 -10.79
C GLY A 90 14.33 -3.15 -12.19
N VAL A 91 13.14 -3.68 -12.45
CA VAL A 91 12.38 -3.42 -13.69
C VAL A 91 11.83 -2.00 -13.66
N ASP A 92 11.28 -1.57 -12.53
CA ASP A 92 10.81 -0.22 -12.25
C ASP A 92 11.87 0.85 -12.55
N LYS A 93 13.12 0.65 -12.11
CA LYS A 93 14.24 1.54 -12.41
C LYS A 93 14.55 1.59 -13.93
N SER A 94 14.51 0.44 -14.59
CA SER A 94 14.68 0.36 -16.03
C SER A 94 13.55 1.09 -16.78
N ASN A 95 12.31 0.93 -16.34
CA ASN A 95 11.14 1.62 -16.90
C ASN A 95 11.28 3.14 -16.73
N LYS A 96 11.67 3.60 -15.55
CA LYS A 96 11.90 5.03 -15.28
C LYS A 96 12.91 5.62 -16.23
N GLU A 97 14.08 4.99 -16.36
CA GLU A 97 15.18 5.54 -17.17
C GLU A 97 14.92 5.45 -18.68
N ASN A 98 14.30 4.37 -19.15
CA ASN A 98 14.20 4.07 -20.57
C ASN A 98 12.84 4.46 -21.18
N ILE A 99 11.78 4.61 -20.36
CA ILE A 99 10.43 4.91 -20.85
C ILE A 99 9.89 6.21 -20.25
N TYR A 100 9.87 6.35 -18.91
CA TYR A 100 9.16 7.47 -18.30
C TYR A 100 9.91 8.79 -18.48
N LYS A 101 11.20 8.84 -18.18
CA LYS A 101 12.02 10.05 -18.35
C LYS A 101 12.08 10.55 -19.79
N PRO A 102 12.37 9.71 -20.80
CA PRO A 102 12.43 10.16 -22.17
C PRO A 102 11.11 10.74 -22.70
N ASN A 103 9.98 10.26 -22.18
CA ASN A 103 8.65 10.67 -22.60
C ASN A 103 7.99 11.67 -21.64
N ASN A 104 8.71 12.21 -20.65
CA ASN A 104 8.19 13.12 -19.63
C ASN A 104 6.97 12.58 -18.86
N LEU A 105 6.84 11.27 -18.72
CA LEU A 105 5.76 10.63 -17.99
C LEU A 105 6.00 10.72 -16.48
N LYS A 106 5.00 11.15 -15.75
CA LYS A 106 4.96 11.05 -14.29
C LYS A 106 4.77 9.59 -13.87
N ALA A 107 5.35 9.18 -12.72
CA ALA A 107 5.17 7.84 -12.24
C ALA A 107 5.06 7.75 -10.71
N VAL A 108 4.12 6.89 -10.26
CA VAL A 108 4.02 6.42 -8.88
C VAL A 108 4.61 5.01 -8.80
N PHE A 109 5.63 4.83 -7.98
CA PHE A 109 6.26 3.53 -7.72
C PHE A 109 5.72 2.91 -6.44
N GLN A 110 5.68 1.58 -6.38
CA GLN A 110 5.21 0.85 -5.21
C GLN A 110 6.35 0.55 -4.23
N GLY A 111 6.01 0.24 -2.98
CA GLY A 111 6.95 0.07 -1.86
C GLY A 111 8.04 -0.99 -2.04
N GLY A 112 7.94 -1.86 -3.05
CA GLY A 112 9.00 -2.79 -3.45
C GLY A 112 10.12 -2.20 -4.31
N ALA A 113 9.93 -0.98 -4.85
CA ALA A 113 10.92 -0.27 -5.63
C ALA A 113 12.14 0.14 -4.78
N PRO A 114 13.33 0.33 -5.38
CA PRO A 114 14.50 0.84 -4.68
C PRO A 114 14.24 2.22 -4.05
N ASP A 115 14.98 2.55 -2.99
CA ASP A 115 14.79 3.82 -2.28
C ASP A 115 15.16 5.04 -3.07
N ASP A 116 16.10 4.88 -4.01
CA ASP A 116 16.58 5.94 -4.91
C ASP A 116 15.72 6.11 -6.18
N ILE A 117 14.58 5.42 -6.27
CA ILE A 117 13.70 5.48 -7.45
C ILE A 117 13.00 6.83 -7.57
N ALA A 118 12.70 7.50 -6.46
CA ALA A 118 11.99 8.77 -6.40
C ALA A 118 12.54 9.62 -5.25
N ASP A 119 12.47 10.94 -5.41
CA ASP A 119 12.93 11.88 -4.38
C ASP A 119 11.94 11.93 -3.20
N VAL A 120 10.64 11.75 -3.48
CA VAL A 120 9.58 11.73 -2.48
C VAL A 120 9.13 10.30 -2.19
N LYS A 121 9.24 9.89 -0.92
CA LYS A 121 8.53 8.76 -0.35
C LYS A 121 7.21 9.26 0.22
N PHE A 122 6.12 8.55 -0.06
CA PHE A 122 4.77 9.07 0.16
C PHE A 122 3.92 8.18 1.04
N ASN A 123 3.26 8.81 1.99
CA ASN A 123 2.12 8.30 2.73
C ASN A 123 1.08 9.42 2.86
N ALA A 124 -0.18 9.15 2.53
CA ALA A 124 -1.21 10.18 2.48
C ALA A 124 -1.52 10.79 3.85
N ASP A 125 -1.41 10.02 4.93
CA ASP A 125 -1.64 10.51 6.29
C ASP A 125 -0.49 11.44 6.76
N ALA A 126 0.76 11.12 6.43
CA ALA A 126 1.94 11.78 7.00
C ALA A 126 2.42 12.99 6.18
N ASN A 127 2.58 12.84 4.85
CA ASN A 127 3.28 13.86 4.04
C ASN A 127 2.63 14.14 2.67
N TYR A 128 1.31 14.15 2.60
CA TYR A 128 0.53 14.30 1.37
C TYR A 128 1.04 15.42 0.44
N GLN A 129 1.37 16.60 1.00
CA GLN A 129 1.73 17.78 0.21
C GLN A 129 3.09 17.66 -0.50
N GLU A 130 3.98 16.79 -0.02
CA GLU A 130 5.32 16.64 -0.59
C GLU A 130 5.30 16.07 -2.03
N ALA A 131 4.24 15.37 -2.39
CA ALA A 131 4.09 14.83 -3.75
C ALA A 131 3.52 15.84 -4.76
N ASN A 132 3.10 17.03 -4.31
CA ASN A 132 2.46 18.01 -5.20
C ASN A 132 3.41 18.46 -6.31
N GLY A 133 2.98 18.23 -7.55
CA GLY A 133 3.73 18.60 -8.75
C GLY A 133 4.93 17.73 -9.08
N GLU A 134 5.31 16.79 -8.21
CA GLU A 134 6.44 15.90 -8.43
C GLU A 134 6.25 15.01 -9.66
N ASN A 135 7.38 14.61 -10.27
CA ASN A 135 7.35 13.72 -11.43
C ASN A 135 7.41 12.24 -11.01
N TYR A 136 8.11 11.95 -9.92
CA TYR A 136 8.34 10.59 -9.45
C TYR A 136 8.11 10.52 -7.94
N VAL A 137 7.19 9.67 -7.54
CA VAL A 137 6.82 9.46 -6.14
C VAL A 137 6.85 7.96 -5.84
N LYS A 138 7.36 7.57 -4.69
CA LYS A 138 7.33 6.20 -4.19
C LYS A 138 6.36 6.09 -3.03
N VAL A 139 5.24 5.39 -3.20
CA VAL A 139 4.37 5.01 -2.09
C VAL A 139 5.12 4.02 -1.20
N VAL A 140 5.16 4.29 0.09
CA VAL A 140 5.91 3.47 1.05
C VAL A 140 5.35 2.05 1.20
N SER A 141 6.11 1.15 1.84
CA SER A 141 5.71 -0.25 1.99
C SER A 141 4.48 -0.41 2.90
N CYS A 142 3.84 -1.57 2.82
CA CYS A 142 2.67 -1.89 3.64
C CYS A 142 2.92 -1.75 5.15
N ASN A 143 4.10 -2.16 5.62
CA ASN A 143 4.48 -2.01 7.03
C ASN A 143 4.66 -0.53 7.39
N THR A 144 5.34 0.23 6.54
CA THR A 144 5.54 1.67 6.73
C THR A 144 4.22 2.41 6.70
N THR A 145 3.32 2.09 5.76
CA THR A 145 1.98 2.68 5.67
C THR A 145 1.19 2.51 6.97
N SER A 146 1.16 1.29 7.53
CA SER A 146 0.40 1.04 8.77
C SER A 146 0.99 1.75 9.98
N LEU A 147 2.33 1.76 10.10
CA LEU A 147 3.01 2.50 11.17
C LEU A 147 2.78 4.00 11.03
N SER A 148 2.97 4.56 9.83
CA SER A 148 2.78 6.00 9.61
C SER A 148 1.36 6.46 9.94
N ARG A 149 0.32 5.67 9.61
CA ARG A 149 -1.07 6.02 9.95
C ARG A 149 -1.31 6.09 11.45
N THR A 150 -0.89 5.06 12.20
CA THR A 150 -1.05 5.05 13.65
C THR A 150 -0.19 6.10 14.34
N MET A 151 1.07 6.24 13.90
CA MET A 151 1.98 7.24 14.47
C MET A 151 1.52 8.67 14.18
N ASN A 152 1.14 8.98 12.93
CA ASN A 152 0.67 10.33 12.59
C ASN A 152 -0.60 10.69 13.37
N THR A 153 -1.50 9.71 13.59
CA THR A 153 -2.68 9.94 14.42
C THR A 153 -2.32 10.27 15.87
N LEU A 154 -1.35 9.57 16.45
CA LEU A 154 -0.90 9.86 17.82
C LEU A 154 -0.12 11.17 17.88
N GLU A 155 0.76 11.43 16.94
CA GLU A 155 1.56 12.65 16.86
C GLU A 155 0.68 13.91 16.76
N GLU A 156 -0.32 13.91 15.85
CA GLU A 156 -1.22 15.06 15.66
C GLU A 156 -2.11 15.33 16.88
N ASN A 157 -2.41 14.31 17.72
CA ASN A 157 -3.30 14.48 18.87
C ASN A 157 -2.58 14.63 20.20
N PHE A 158 -1.45 13.94 20.39
CA PHE A 158 -0.84 13.78 21.73
C PHE A 158 0.67 14.08 21.77
N GLY A 159 1.35 14.15 20.62
CA GLY A 159 2.80 14.15 20.52
C GLY A 159 3.40 12.78 20.82
N VAL A 160 4.52 12.45 20.19
CA VAL A 160 5.19 11.15 20.33
C VAL A 160 6.70 11.36 20.51
N ASP A 161 7.25 10.95 21.65
CA ASP A 161 8.67 11.07 21.96
C ASP A 161 9.50 9.93 21.34
N GLU A 162 9.18 8.68 21.66
CA GLU A 162 9.91 7.49 21.18
C GLU A 162 8.95 6.36 20.83
N VAL A 163 9.29 5.59 19.79
CA VAL A 163 8.51 4.42 19.34
C VAL A 163 9.40 3.19 19.22
N VAL A 164 8.92 2.07 19.76
CA VAL A 164 9.47 0.75 19.44
C VAL A 164 8.39 -0.11 18.78
N ALA A 165 8.66 -0.59 17.57
CA ALA A 165 7.74 -1.44 16.83
C ALA A 165 8.38 -2.81 16.51
N ASN A 166 7.68 -3.87 16.90
CA ASN A 166 8.05 -5.26 16.66
C ASN A 166 7.16 -5.84 15.56
N LEU A 167 7.75 -6.20 14.43
CA LEU A 167 7.03 -6.61 13.22
C LEU A 167 7.10 -8.12 13.00
N VAL A 168 5.98 -8.80 13.14
CA VAL A 168 5.81 -10.20 12.74
C VAL A 168 5.30 -10.23 11.30
N ARG A 169 6.22 -10.52 10.36
CA ARG A 169 5.96 -10.40 8.93
C ARG A 169 5.63 -11.74 8.30
N ARG A 170 4.70 -11.72 7.35
CA ARG A 170 4.42 -12.90 6.50
C ARG A 170 5.67 -13.36 5.75
N GLY A 171 5.75 -14.63 5.42
CA GLY A 171 6.84 -15.23 4.63
C GLY A 171 6.70 -15.01 3.12
N GLY A 172 5.49 -15.10 2.59
CA GLY A 172 5.17 -14.91 1.18
C GLY A 172 3.75 -14.36 0.99
N ASP A 173 3.42 -13.92 -0.23
CA ASP A 173 2.05 -13.57 -0.60
C ASP A 173 1.26 -14.82 -1.00
N ILE A 174 -0.07 -14.74 -0.99
CA ILE A 174 -0.95 -15.89 -1.24
C ILE A 174 -0.63 -16.64 -2.54
N PRO A 175 -0.38 -15.97 -3.68
CA PRO A 175 -0.05 -16.66 -4.92
C PRO A 175 1.40 -17.16 -5.03
N GLN A 176 2.23 -16.95 -4.00
CA GLN A 176 3.65 -17.31 -4.01
C GLN A 176 3.87 -18.69 -3.39
N ASP A 177 3.67 -19.74 -4.15
CA ASP A 177 3.75 -21.16 -3.74
C ASP A 177 5.15 -21.64 -3.32
N GLY A 178 6.21 -21.03 -3.86
CA GLY A 178 7.59 -21.39 -3.60
C GLY A 178 8.36 -20.45 -2.67
N ARG A 179 7.69 -19.55 -1.95
CA ARG A 179 8.36 -18.48 -1.18
C ARG A 179 8.03 -18.53 0.31
N GLY A 180 9.00 -18.11 1.11
CA GLY A 180 8.88 -17.94 2.55
C GLY A 180 9.44 -19.09 3.38
N PRO A 181 9.55 -18.90 4.72
CA PRO A 181 10.02 -19.96 5.60
C PRO A 181 8.97 -21.08 5.73
N ILE A 182 9.46 -22.31 5.86
CA ILE A 182 8.68 -23.48 6.25
C ILE A 182 9.24 -23.96 7.59
N ASN A 183 8.41 -24.08 8.62
CA ASN A 183 8.79 -24.56 9.96
C ASN A 183 9.94 -23.73 10.62
N SER A 184 10.09 -22.45 10.29
CA SER A 184 11.09 -21.61 10.90
C SER A 184 10.60 -20.16 11.06
N ILE A 185 11.21 -19.43 12.00
CA ILE A 185 11.10 -17.97 12.13
C ILE A 185 12.44 -17.39 11.75
N ILE A 186 12.45 -16.45 10.81
CA ILE A 186 13.66 -15.83 10.30
C ILE A 186 13.76 -14.40 10.84
N PRO A 187 14.71 -14.10 11.73
CA PRO A 187 14.92 -12.73 12.20
C PRO A 187 15.55 -11.86 11.09
N VAL A 188 15.22 -10.57 11.11
CA VAL A 188 16.01 -9.53 10.46
C VAL A 188 17.09 -9.13 11.46
N THR A 189 18.35 -9.30 11.10
CA THR A 189 19.48 -9.15 12.02
C THR A 189 19.95 -7.71 12.19
N ASP A 190 19.56 -6.83 11.26
CA ASP A 190 19.82 -5.40 11.37
C ASP A 190 18.83 -4.75 12.32
N VAL A 191 19.33 -3.96 13.29
CA VAL A 191 18.52 -3.20 14.25
C VAL A 191 18.97 -1.74 14.23
N PRO A 192 18.09 -0.78 13.97
CA PRO A 192 16.70 -0.98 13.56
C PRO A 192 16.59 -1.71 12.20
N SER A 193 15.51 -2.46 11.99
CA SER A 193 15.22 -3.01 10.67
C SER A 193 14.92 -1.86 9.68
N HIS A 194 15.03 -2.11 8.38
CA HIS A 194 14.81 -1.08 7.34
C HIS A 194 13.47 -0.32 7.46
N HIS A 195 12.49 -0.88 8.17
CA HIS A 195 11.18 -0.25 8.34
C HIS A 195 11.24 1.04 9.19
N GLY A 196 12.16 1.13 10.17
CA GLY A 196 12.36 2.35 10.94
C GLY A 196 12.81 3.52 10.04
N PRO A 197 13.93 3.39 9.31
CA PRO A 197 14.33 4.37 8.30
C PRO A 197 13.25 4.69 7.26
N ASP A 198 12.45 3.70 6.84
CA ASP A 198 11.34 3.93 5.89
C ASP A 198 10.24 4.81 6.49
N VAL A 199 9.89 4.65 7.77
CA VAL A 199 8.95 5.54 8.48
C VAL A 199 9.53 6.94 8.60
N LYS A 200 10.80 7.07 9.01
CA LYS A 200 11.48 8.38 9.09
C LYS A 200 11.54 9.13 7.76
N ALA A 201 11.44 8.44 6.64
CA ALA A 201 11.41 9.08 5.33
C ALA A 201 10.09 9.84 5.04
N VAL A 202 9.02 9.55 5.77
CA VAL A 202 7.72 10.26 5.69
C VAL A 202 7.35 10.99 6.98
N MET A 203 8.04 10.68 8.09
CA MET A 203 7.92 11.32 9.40
C MET A 203 9.33 11.54 9.97
N PRO A 204 10.09 12.53 9.48
CA PRO A 204 11.53 12.65 9.77
C PRO A 204 11.87 12.92 11.23
N GLU A 205 10.98 13.57 11.98
CA GLU A 205 11.19 13.91 13.39
C GLU A 205 10.90 12.75 14.35
N LEU A 206 10.22 11.69 13.89
CA LEU A 206 9.83 10.56 14.74
C LEU A 206 11.05 9.71 15.15
N ASP A 207 11.28 9.54 16.46
CA ASP A 207 12.28 8.57 16.95
C ASP A 207 11.68 7.18 17.02
N ILE A 208 11.91 6.38 15.98
CA ILE A 208 11.38 5.02 15.86
C ILE A 208 12.47 3.98 15.72
N LYS A 209 12.37 2.91 16.51
CA LYS A 209 13.19 1.70 16.43
C LYS A 209 12.32 0.50 16.04
N THR A 210 12.79 -0.30 15.09
CA THR A 210 12.03 -1.44 14.59
C THR A 210 12.82 -2.73 14.64
N LEU A 211 12.17 -3.80 15.11
CA LEU A 211 12.66 -5.18 15.03
C LEU A 211 11.69 -5.99 14.18
N ALA A 212 12.18 -6.97 13.42
CA ALA A 212 11.32 -7.72 12.53
C ALA A 212 11.69 -9.20 12.43
N VAL A 213 10.67 -10.04 12.32
CA VAL A 213 10.82 -11.47 12.01
C VAL A 213 9.91 -11.85 10.84
N LYS A 214 10.27 -12.88 10.06
CA LYS A 214 9.38 -13.52 9.08
C LYS A 214 8.91 -14.85 9.65
N VAL A 215 7.60 -15.10 9.51
CA VAL A 215 6.95 -16.32 9.99
C VAL A 215 6.27 -17.05 8.82
N PRO A 216 6.00 -18.38 8.94
CA PRO A 216 5.41 -19.18 7.86
C PRO A 216 3.90 -18.94 7.72
N VAL A 217 3.51 -17.71 7.44
CA VAL A 217 2.15 -17.30 7.09
C VAL A 217 2.15 -16.52 5.78
N THR A 218 1.03 -16.52 5.08
CA THR A 218 0.84 -15.80 3.81
C THR A 218 -0.13 -14.64 3.94
N TYR A 219 -0.87 -14.59 5.04
CA TYR A 219 -1.88 -13.55 5.25
C TYR A 219 -1.54 -12.66 6.44
N GLY A 220 -1.35 -11.39 6.12
CA GLY A 220 -1.18 -10.31 7.08
C GLY A 220 0.20 -10.27 7.74
N HIS A 221 0.54 -9.09 8.19
CA HIS A 221 1.56 -8.85 9.20
C HIS A 221 0.86 -8.53 10.51
N VAL A 222 1.57 -8.69 11.62
CA VAL A 222 1.15 -8.18 12.92
C VAL A 222 2.28 -7.33 13.48
N HIS A 223 1.96 -6.14 13.93
CA HIS A 223 2.89 -5.27 14.63
C HIS A 223 2.47 -5.12 16.09
N MET A 224 3.43 -5.25 16.98
CA MET A 224 3.30 -4.92 18.40
C MET A 224 4.07 -3.64 18.61
N VAL A 225 3.38 -2.58 18.98
CA VAL A 225 3.93 -1.23 19.05
C VAL A 225 3.77 -0.67 20.44
N ASN A 226 4.78 0.06 20.88
CA ASN A 226 4.71 0.93 22.02
C ASN A 226 5.26 2.31 21.66
N ALA A 227 4.57 3.35 22.10
CA ALA A 227 4.92 4.74 21.86
C ALA A 227 4.88 5.52 23.18
N GLU A 228 5.96 6.20 23.51
CA GLU A 228 5.98 7.18 24.60
C GLU A 228 5.30 8.46 24.11
N LEU A 229 4.32 8.95 24.86
CA LEU A 229 3.52 10.11 24.49
C LEU A 229 3.94 11.34 25.30
N GLU A 230 3.94 12.52 24.64
CA GLU A 230 4.25 13.78 25.33
C GLU A 230 3.16 14.20 26.31
N GLN A 231 1.90 13.83 26.04
CA GLN A 231 0.77 14.19 26.87
C GLN A 231 0.32 13.01 27.73
N ASP A 232 -0.17 13.32 28.95
CA ASP A 232 -0.82 12.35 29.83
C ASP A 232 -2.24 12.08 29.32
N VAL A 233 -2.47 10.89 28.82
CA VAL A 233 -3.73 10.46 28.18
C VAL A 233 -4.13 9.07 28.68
N ASN A 234 -5.40 8.74 28.50
CA ASN A 234 -5.95 7.42 28.84
C ASN A 234 -6.31 6.60 27.58
N GLU A 235 -6.67 5.33 27.78
CA GLU A 235 -6.99 4.41 26.69
C GLU A 235 -8.18 4.88 25.84
N GLU A 236 -9.20 5.48 26.44
CA GLU A 236 -10.39 5.97 25.75
C GLU A 236 -10.05 7.08 24.77
N GLU A 237 -9.12 7.98 25.14
CA GLU A 237 -8.67 9.08 24.27
C GLU A 237 -7.88 8.53 23.05
N ILE A 238 -7.06 7.50 23.24
CA ILE A 238 -6.36 6.81 22.16
C ILE A 238 -7.35 6.11 21.22
N ILE A 239 -8.31 5.38 21.81
CA ILE A 239 -9.38 4.70 21.05
C ILE A 239 -10.17 5.72 20.22
N GLU A 240 -10.55 6.85 20.79
CA GLU A 240 -11.27 7.91 20.10
C GLU A 240 -10.44 8.54 18.96
N ALA A 241 -9.14 8.74 19.17
CA ALA A 241 -8.25 9.26 18.14
C ALA A 241 -8.11 8.28 16.95
N PHE A 242 -7.94 6.99 17.24
CA PHE A 242 -7.89 5.96 16.20
C PHE A 242 -9.22 5.81 15.45
N ASP A 243 -10.35 5.84 16.13
CA ASP A 243 -11.70 5.73 15.55
C ASP A 243 -12.04 6.90 14.60
N LYS A 244 -11.48 8.08 14.86
CA LYS A 244 -11.62 9.26 13.99
C LYS A 244 -10.83 9.16 12.69
N ASN A 245 -9.81 8.30 12.61
CA ASN A 245 -9.07 8.09 11.38
C ASN A 245 -9.73 6.95 10.56
N PRO A 246 -10.41 7.25 9.43
CA PRO A 246 -11.12 6.22 8.67
C PRO A 246 -10.21 5.13 8.10
N ARG A 247 -8.88 5.37 8.09
CA ARG A 247 -7.89 4.37 7.64
C ARG A 247 -7.33 3.50 8.78
N ILE A 248 -7.87 3.65 9.97
CA ILE A 248 -7.66 2.76 11.10
C ILE A 248 -9.01 2.09 11.41
N ASN A 249 -9.02 0.77 11.46
CA ASN A 249 -10.21 -0.01 11.80
C ASN A 249 -10.00 -0.66 13.17
N LEU A 250 -10.81 -0.27 14.15
CA LEU A 250 -10.79 -0.89 15.47
C LEU A 250 -11.48 -2.25 15.42
N ILE A 251 -10.71 -3.30 15.66
CA ILE A 251 -11.15 -4.69 15.66
C ILE A 251 -11.44 -5.12 17.09
N GLU A 252 -12.55 -5.79 17.33
CA GLU A 252 -12.94 -6.30 18.65
C GLU A 252 -12.72 -7.82 18.72
N ALA A 253 -11.64 -8.23 19.41
CA ALA A 253 -11.31 -9.64 19.60
C ALA A 253 -12.38 -10.38 20.39
N GLU A 254 -13.05 -9.71 21.34
CA GLU A 254 -14.15 -10.25 22.13
C GLU A 254 -15.36 -10.66 21.28
N LYS A 255 -15.55 -10.05 20.11
CA LYS A 255 -16.56 -10.44 19.13
C LYS A 255 -16.15 -11.65 18.27
N GLY A 256 -14.99 -12.22 18.54
CA GLY A 256 -14.47 -13.40 17.87
C GLY A 256 -13.46 -13.10 16.76
N PHE A 257 -13.07 -11.82 16.53
CA PHE A 257 -12.08 -11.43 15.51
C PHE A 257 -10.66 -11.40 16.09
N ASP A 258 -10.27 -12.45 16.80
CA ASP A 258 -9.05 -12.59 17.60
C ASP A 258 -7.81 -13.06 16.81
N SER A 259 -7.89 -13.11 15.49
CA SER A 259 -6.77 -13.53 14.64
C SER A 259 -6.84 -12.91 13.24
N THR A 260 -5.69 -12.80 12.56
CA THR A 260 -5.63 -12.29 11.19
C THR A 260 -6.53 -13.05 10.23
N SER A 261 -6.64 -14.38 10.36
CA SER A 261 -7.50 -15.20 9.50
C SER A 261 -8.99 -14.91 9.70
N LYS A 262 -9.44 -14.70 10.95
CA LYS A 262 -10.84 -14.34 11.23
C LYS A 262 -11.18 -12.93 10.76
N VAL A 263 -10.23 -11.98 10.86
CA VAL A 263 -10.41 -10.64 10.29
C VAL A 263 -10.48 -10.68 8.77
N HIS A 264 -9.68 -11.50 8.11
CA HIS A 264 -9.78 -11.70 6.66
C HIS A 264 -11.12 -12.30 6.25
N GLU A 265 -11.66 -13.25 7.03
CA GLU A 265 -13.00 -13.80 6.77
C GLU A 265 -14.08 -12.74 6.96
N MET A 266 -13.98 -11.93 8.03
CA MET A 266 -14.87 -10.78 8.25
C MET A 266 -14.85 -9.84 7.03
N MET A 267 -13.69 -9.49 6.50
CA MET A 267 -13.59 -8.63 5.30
C MET A 267 -14.28 -9.27 4.09
N ARG A 268 -14.18 -10.59 3.94
CA ARG A 268 -14.88 -11.33 2.87
C ARG A 268 -16.39 -11.28 3.05
N ASP A 269 -16.89 -11.48 4.26
CA ASP A 269 -18.32 -11.43 4.60
C ASP A 269 -18.89 -10.01 4.40
N LEU A 270 -18.08 -8.97 4.62
CA LEU A 270 -18.40 -7.58 4.30
C LEU A 270 -18.36 -7.27 2.78
N GLY A 271 -18.10 -8.27 1.94
CA GLY A 271 -18.05 -8.14 0.48
C GLY A 271 -16.76 -7.50 -0.05
N ARG A 272 -15.71 -7.43 0.76
CA ARG A 272 -14.38 -6.98 0.31
C ARG A 272 -13.75 -8.06 -0.57
N LYS A 273 -13.50 -7.73 -1.81
CA LYS A 273 -12.91 -8.63 -2.79
C LYS A 273 -11.53 -9.10 -2.31
N ARG A 274 -11.25 -10.39 -2.41
CA ARG A 274 -9.98 -11.00 -1.94
C ARG A 274 -9.70 -10.80 -0.44
N SER A 275 -10.71 -10.54 0.35
CA SER A 275 -10.57 -10.13 1.76
C SER A 275 -9.76 -8.85 1.95
N ASP A 276 -9.69 -7.98 0.95
CA ASP A 276 -8.87 -6.76 0.95
C ASP A 276 -9.27 -5.84 2.11
N MET A 277 -8.36 -5.58 3.02
CA MET A 277 -8.46 -4.60 4.09
C MET A 277 -7.48 -3.47 3.79
N GLN A 278 -7.99 -2.32 3.40
CA GLN A 278 -7.16 -1.15 3.09
C GLN A 278 -6.82 -0.34 4.33
N GLU A 279 -7.46 -0.61 5.45
CA GLU A 279 -7.26 0.00 6.75
C GLU A 279 -6.14 -0.70 7.53
N THR A 280 -5.57 -0.02 8.51
CA THR A 280 -4.76 -0.63 9.57
C THR A 280 -5.71 -1.20 10.61
N GLY A 281 -5.68 -2.51 10.85
CA GLY A 281 -6.60 -3.15 11.79
C GLY A 281 -6.03 -3.19 13.20
N VAL A 282 -6.49 -2.35 14.10
CA VAL A 282 -6.04 -2.29 15.50
C VAL A 282 -6.97 -3.11 16.39
N TRP A 283 -6.44 -4.10 17.11
CA TRP A 283 -7.22 -4.79 18.13
C TRP A 283 -7.44 -3.87 19.34
N LYS A 284 -8.69 -3.44 19.51
CA LYS A 284 -9.09 -2.43 20.49
C LYS A 284 -8.69 -2.79 21.92
N GLU A 285 -8.86 -4.06 22.29
CA GLU A 285 -8.56 -4.57 23.64
C GLU A 285 -7.07 -4.62 23.96
N THR A 286 -6.21 -4.40 22.97
CA THR A 286 -4.75 -4.33 23.17
C THR A 286 -4.25 -2.92 23.44
N ILE A 287 -5.12 -1.91 23.26
CA ILE A 287 -4.77 -0.52 23.58
C ILE A 287 -4.71 -0.37 25.09
N THR A 288 -3.54 -0.04 25.59
CA THR A 288 -3.27 0.15 27.02
C THR A 288 -2.30 1.31 27.19
N VAL A 289 -2.53 2.15 28.19
CA VAL A 289 -1.62 3.25 28.55
C VAL A 289 -1.09 3.00 29.94
N GLU A 290 0.22 2.92 30.11
CA GLU A 290 0.91 2.71 31.37
C GLU A 290 2.15 3.60 31.44
N ASP A 291 2.26 4.41 32.48
CA ASP A 291 3.38 5.32 32.74
C ASP A 291 3.77 6.20 31.53
N GLY A 292 2.77 6.76 30.83
CA GLY A 292 2.97 7.63 29.65
C GLY A 292 3.25 6.89 28.35
N THR A 293 3.30 5.55 28.37
CA THR A 293 3.52 4.72 27.19
C THR A 293 2.22 4.07 26.74
N CYS A 294 1.86 4.26 25.46
CA CYS A 294 0.75 3.58 24.81
C CYS A 294 1.23 2.30 24.14
N TYR A 295 0.54 1.20 24.38
CA TYR A 295 0.79 -0.11 23.79
C TYR A 295 -0.41 -0.52 22.94
N TRP A 296 -0.17 -1.14 21.77
CA TRP A 296 -1.23 -1.77 20.98
C TRP A 296 -0.68 -2.81 20.00
N ILE A 297 -1.58 -3.63 19.50
CA ILE A 297 -1.30 -4.59 18.45
C ILE A 297 -2.19 -4.28 17.25
N HIS A 298 -1.60 -4.25 16.05
CA HIS A 298 -2.36 -4.09 14.84
C HIS A 298 -1.94 -5.07 13.74
N MET A 299 -2.86 -5.35 12.82
CA MET A 299 -2.60 -6.14 11.63
C MET A 299 -2.55 -5.29 10.38
N VAL A 300 -1.87 -5.83 9.37
CA VAL A 300 -1.67 -5.20 8.07
C VAL A 300 -1.97 -6.18 6.95
N HIS A 301 -2.90 -5.85 6.07
CA HIS A 301 -3.12 -6.60 4.84
C HIS A 301 -2.12 -6.14 3.77
N GLN A 302 -1.02 -6.88 3.61
CA GLN A 302 0.14 -6.45 2.82
C GLN A 302 -0.14 -6.20 1.33
N GLU A 303 -1.22 -6.79 0.77
CA GLU A 303 -1.54 -6.66 -0.64
C GLU A 303 -2.48 -5.49 -0.96
N SER A 304 -3.19 -4.94 0.03
CA SER A 304 -4.24 -3.95 -0.21
C SER A 304 -4.04 -2.60 0.47
N ILE A 305 -3.33 -2.56 1.60
CA ILE A 305 -3.22 -1.36 2.45
C ILE A 305 -2.63 -0.14 1.73
N VAL A 306 -1.75 -0.35 0.75
CA VAL A 306 -1.10 0.73 -0.02
C VAL A 306 -1.98 1.29 -1.16
N THR A 307 -3.10 0.64 -1.45
CA THR A 307 -3.98 1.04 -2.56
C THR A 307 -4.56 2.44 -2.39
N PRO A 308 -5.12 2.83 -1.23
CA PRO A 308 -5.61 4.20 -1.01
C PRO A 308 -4.53 5.25 -1.17
N ASP A 309 -3.35 5.00 -0.60
CA ASP A 309 -2.21 5.93 -0.70
C ASP A 309 -1.73 6.10 -2.15
N THR A 310 -1.81 5.04 -2.97
CA THR A 310 -1.48 5.12 -4.40
C THR A 310 -2.47 6.05 -5.14
N ILE A 311 -3.76 5.97 -4.84
CA ILE A 311 -4.77 6.86 -5.42
C ILE A 311 -4.55 8.30 -4.98
N ASP A 312 -4.24 8.52 -3.71
CA ASP A 312 -3.97 9.85 -3.19
C ASP A 312 -2.66 10.45 -3.73
N ALA A 313 -1.63 9.61 -3.95
CA ALA A 313 -0.40 10.04 -4.61
C ALA A 313 -0.67 10.55 -6.03
N ILE A 314 -1.52 9.86 -6.81
CA ILE A 314 -1.94 10.32 -8.14
C ILE A 314 -2.57 11.71 -8.07
N ARG A 315 -3.50 11.95 -7.12
CA ARG A 315 -4.15 13.25 -6.96
C ARG A 315 -3.18 14.35 -6.53
N SER A 316 -2.32 14.04 -5.56
CA SER A 316 -1.32 15.02 -5.12
C SER A 316 -0.36 15.41 -6.24
N MET A 317 0.09 14.46 -7.07
CA MET A 317 1.03 14.72 -8.18
C MET A 317 0.39 15.48 -9.35
N LEU A 318 -0.90 15.32 -9.61
CA LEU A 318 -1.59 15.85 -10.79
C LEU A 318 -2.48 17.06 -10.50
N GLY A 319 -2.82 17.33 -9.26
CA GLY A 319 -3.82 18.33 -8.93
C GLY A 319 -3.48 19.18 -7.72
N ASP A 320 -4.38 20.14 -7.45
CA ASP A 320 -4.33 21.03 -6.29
C ASP A 320 -5.28 20.57 -5.18
N GLU A 321 -5.61 19.27 -5.13
CA GLU A 321 -6.54 18.72 -4.16
C GLU A 321 -5.91 18.72 -2.76
N SER A 322 -6.66 19.14 -1.74
CA SER A 322 -6.17 19.06 -0.36
C SER A 322 -6.13 17.59 0.12
N LYS A 323 -5.21 17.29 1.07
CA LYS A 323 -5.10 15.99 1.75
C LYS A 323 -6.49 15.44 2.14
N GLN A 324 -7.25 16.24 2.89
CA GLN A 324 -8.55 15.82 3.42
C GLN A 324 -9.52 15.45 2.30
N ARG A 325 -9.64 16.27 1.26
CA ARG A 325 -10.58 16.01 0.16
C ARG A 325 -10.16 14.84 -0.71
N SER A 326 -8.85 14.67 -0.96
CA SER A 326 -8.33 13.51 -1.67
C SER A 326 -8.64 12.22 -0.92
N MET A 327 -8.31 12.17 0.37
CA MET A 327 -8.58 11.00 1.21
C MET A 327 -10.08 10.70 1.31
N GLU A 328 -10.93 11.71 1.46
CA GLU A 328 -12.38 11.53 1.47
C GLU A 328 -12.90 10.90 0.17
N LYS A 329 -12.50 11.40 -0.99
CA LYS A 329 -12.86 10.82 -2.29
C LYS A 329 -12.39 9.36 -2.40
N THR A 330 -11.13 9.10 -2.04
CA THR A 330 -10.55 7.76 -2.08
C THR A 330 -11.31 6.81 -1.17
N ASN A 331 -11.56 7.22 0.07
CA ASN A 331 -12.23 6.40 1.08
C ASN A 331 -13.65 6.07 0.64
N ASN A 332 -14.43 7.06 0.17
CA ASN A 332 -15.78 6.85 -0.34
C ASN A 332 -15.80 5.86 -1.51
N ALA A 333 -14.92 6.02 -2.50
CA ALA A 333 -14.87 5.14 -3.67
C ALA A 333 -14.45 3.69 -3.31
N LEU A 334 -13.59 3.53 -2.30
CA LEU A 334 -13.10 2.23 -1.83
C LEU A 334 -13.93 1.65 -0.67
N ARG A 335 -14.94 2.37 -0.18
CA ARG A 335 -15.76 1.99 0.98
C ARG A 335 -14.93 1.78 2.25
N ILE A 336 -14.00 2.67 2.49
CA ILE A 336 -13.21 2.80 3.73
C ILE A 336 -14.02 3.75 4.62
N ASN A 337 -14.49 3.24 5.78
CA ASN A 337 -15.39 4.00 6.68
C ASN A 337 -14.78 4.03 8.06
#